data_6de096b2db917c6240380f98b1a21f66
#
_entry.id   6de096b2db917c6240380f98b1a21f66
#
_cell.length_a   1.000
_cell.length_b   1.000
_cell.length_c   1.000
_cell.angle_alpha   90.00
_cell.angle_beta   90.00
_cell.angle_gamma   90.00
#
_symmetry.space_group_name_H-M   'P 1'
#
loop_
_entity.id
_entity.type
_entity.pdbx_description
1 polymer ?
#
loop_
_entity_poly.entity_id
_entity_poly.type
_entity_poly.pdbx_seq_one_letter_code
_entity_poly.pdbx_strand_id
1 'polypeptide(L)'
;LSDNSTIYVTTRGGNGKVYRSTNQGLTFTDITGSLPNVVKNIIKHQFNTPENVLYLGTSLGDFRYNDNTNDWEAFDINLPNSSVTDLSINTLDNNITAATYGRGAWRSELPISQLASNDIQLVAIESPTSTQINCGSISPQLKVKNNGQNTINSIDIIYTVDEGEQISMTWSGTIESEAFEFIDLNTINVSRGAHTLLATTSIPDDFFSSN
;
A
#
# COMPACT_ATOMS: atom_id res chain seq x y z
N LEU A 1 -1.05 -4.03 -3.86
CA LEU A 1 -2.00 -4.81 -3.05
C LEU A 1 -1.71 -4.52 -1.60
N SER A 2 -2.73 -4.05 -0.83
CA SER A 2 -2.59 -3.96 0.62
C SER A 2 -2.16 -5.32 1.15
N ASP A 3 -1.12 -5.35 2.00
CA ASP A 3 -0.74 -6.57 2.71
C ASP A 3 -1.93 -7.03 3.57
N ASN A 4 -2.67 -8.01 3.07
CA ASN A 4 -3.81 -8.59 3.78
C ASN A 4 -3.40 -9.41 5.01
N SER A 5 -2.09 -9.52 5.30
CA SER A 5 -1.58 -10.24 6.47
C SER A 5 -1.62 -9.40 7.74
N THR A 6 -1.55 -8.07 7.60
CA THR A 6 -1.46 -7.16 8.74
C THR A 6 -2.83 -6.61 9.15
N ILE A 7 -3.16 -6.76 10.43
CA ILE A 7 -4.41 -6.31 11.03
C ILE A 7 -4.10 -5.47 12.27
N TYR A 8 -4.72 -4.29 12.36
CA TYR A 8 -4.65 -3.43 13.53
C TYR A 8 -5.99 -3.40 14.24
N VAL A 9 -5.98 -3.53 15.56
CA VAL A 9 -7.19 -3.56 16.39
C VAL A 9 -7.04 -2.63 17.58
N THR A 10 -8.06 -1.82 17.83
CA THR A 10 -8.18 -1.03 19.04
C THR A 10 -9.30 -1.58 19.92
N THR A 11 -9.09 -1.61 21.23
CA THR A 11 -10.15 -1.94 22.20
C THR A 11 -10.64 -0.67 22.88
N ARG A 12 -11.96 -0.57 23.06
CA ARG A 12 -12.59 0.55 23.78
C ARG A 12 -12.56 0.33 25.30
N GLY A 13 -12.63 1.43 26.04
CA GLY A 13 -12.68 1.45 27.49
C GLY A 13 -11.53 2.25 28.08
N GLY A 14 -11.56 2.51 29.40
CA GLY A 14 -10.56 3.32 30.09
C GLY A 14 -9.14 2.78 30.00
N ASN A 15 -8.97 1.46 29.83
CA ASN A 15 -7.68 0.79 29.60
C ASN A 15 -7.59 0.17 28.20
N GLY A 16 -8.22 0.82 27.21
CA GLY A 16 -8.18 0.35 25.83
C GLY A 16 -6.75 0.19 25.32
N LYS A 17 -6.54 -0.87 24.52
CA LYS A 17 -5.26 -1.28 23.98
C LYS A 17 -5.23 -1.14 22.46
N VAL A 18 -4.02 -1.12 21.91
CA VAL A 18 -3.78 -1.21 20.46
C VAL A 18 -2.98 -2.47 20.19
N TYR A 19 -3.43 -3.26 19.24
CA TYR A 19 -2.81 -4.52 18.86
C TYR A 19 -2.49 -4.56 17.39
N ARG A 20 -1.40 -5.24 17.02
CA ARG A 20 -1.01 -5.57 15.66
C ARG A 20 -0.90 -7.07 15.48
N SER A 21 -1.47 -7.59 14.39
CA SER A 21 -1.19 -8.92 13.86
C SER A 21 -0.46 -8.79 12.53
N THR A 22 0.52 -9.63 12.26
CA THR A 22 1.23 -9.75 10.97
C THR A 22 0.99 -11.10 10.31
N ASN A 23 0.02 -11.86 10.79
CA ASN A 23 -0.28 -13.22 10.35
C ASN A 23 -1.80 -13.48 10.25
N GLN A 24 -2.52 -12.54 9.63
CA GLN A 24 -3.96 -12.64 9.35
C GLN A 24 -4.84 -12.83 10.62
N GLY A 25 -4.38 -12.31 11.78
CA GLY A 25 -5.13 -12.39 13.02
C GLY A 25 -4.90 -13.65 13.86
N LEU A 26 -3.95 -14.52 13.48
CA LEU A 26 -3.64 -15.71 14.26
C LEU A 26 -3.01 -15.39 15.61
N THR A 27 -2.17 -14.36 15.66
CA THR A 27 -1.58 -13.82 16.89
C THR A 27 -1.56 -12.29 16.86
N PHE A 28 -1.61 -11.68 18.05
CA PHE A 28 -1.59 -10.23 18.20
C PHE A 28 -0.49 -9.81 19.17
N THR A 29 0.23 -8.75 18.81
CA THR A 29 1.22 -8.08 19.65
C THR A 29 0.62 -6.78 20.19
N ASP A 30 0.77 -6.51 21.48
CA ASP A 30 0.38 -5.25 22.11
C ASP A 30 1.38 -4.16 21.68
N ILE A 31 0.90 -3.15 20.97
CA ILE A 31 1.67 -1.97 20.54
C ILE A 31 1.14 -0.70 21.19
N THR A 32 0.50 -0.79 22.35
CA THR A 32 -0.05 0.35 23.07
C THR A 32 1.02 1.33 23.53
N GLY A 33 2.22 0.86 23.85
CA GLY A 33 3.37 1.69 24.19
C GLY A 33 3.07 2.73 25.27
N SER A 34 3.53 3.96 25.04
CA SER A 34 3.40 5.10 25.94
C SER A 34 2.04 5.84 25.84
N LEU A 35 1.07 5.34 25.05
CA LEU A 35 -0.23 5.99 24.94
C LEU A 35 -0.88 6.26 26.29
N PRO A 36 -1.43 7.44 26.51
CA PRO A 36 -2.17 7.75 27.72
C PRO A 36 -3.42 6.86 27.85
N ASN A 37 -3.91 6.76 29.08
CA ASN A 37 -5.11 6.00 29.38
C ASN A 37 -6.38 6.74 28.95
N VAL A 38 -6.63 6.75 27.63
CA VAL A 38 -7.76 7.41 26.97
C VAL A 38 -8.52 6.43 26.08
N VAL A 39 -9.75 6.77 25.74
CA VAL A 39 -10.56 5.94 24.83
C VAL A 39 -9.98 6.03 23.43
N LYS A 40 -9.69 4.88 22.82
CA LYS A 40 -9.24 4.74 21.43
C LYS A 40 -10.48 4.58 20.55
N ASN A 41 -10.74 5.55 19.66
CA ASN A 41 -11.95 5.58 18.86
C ASN A 41 -11.78 4.99 17.48
N ILE A 42 -10.68 5.33 16.79
CA ILE A 42 -10.41 4.96 15.40
C ILE A 42 -8.91 4.81 15.19
N ILE A 43 -8.50 3.82 14.42
CA ILE A 43 -7.12 3.64 13.94
C ILE A 43 -7.11 3.64 12.42
N LYS A 44 -6.14 4.32 11.83
CA LYS A 44 -5.88 4.33 10.39
C LYS A 44 -4.42 4.04 10.13
N HIS A 45 -4.16 3.21 9.16
CA HIS A 45 -2.83 2.92 8.66
C HIS A 45 -2.53 3.79 7.44
N GLN A 46 -1.40 4.46 7.46
CA GLN A 46 -0.86 5.15 6.29
C GLN A 46 -0.06 4.12 5.48
N PHE A 47 -0.69 3.57 4.45
CA PHE A 47 -0.04 2.60 3.56
C PHE A 47 1.14 3.22 2.81
N ASN A 48 2.05 2.39 2.34
CA ASN A 48 3.19 2.78 1.51
C ASN A 48 4.09 3.82 2.18
N THR A 49 4.32 3.69 3.47
CA THR A 49 5.33 4.48 4.19
C THR A 49 6.45 3.57 4.68
N PRO A 50 7.72 4.01 4.58
CA PRO A 50 8.85 3.23 5.08
C PRO A 50 8.81 3.01 6.60
N GLU A 51 8.01 3.78 7.30
CA GLU A 51 7.91 3.79 8.76
C GLU A 51 6.66 3.10 9.30
N ASN A 52 5.84 2.50 8.43
CA ASN A 52 4.61 1.80 8.79
C ASN A 52 3.72 2.61 9.75
N VAL A 53 3.40 3.83 9.35
CA VAL A 53 2.77 4.86 10.21
C VAL A 53 1.30 4.53 10.49
N LEU A 54 0.90 4.65 11.76
CA LEU A 54 -0.51 4.59 12.17
C LEU A 54 -0.95 5.93 12.76
N TYR A 55 -2.21 6.27 12.56
CA TYR A 55 -2.87 7.38 13.22
C TYR A 55 -4.02 6.86 14.09
N LEU A 56 -4.11 7.36 15.30
CA LEU A 56 -5.07 6.92 16.30
C LEU A 56 -5.87 8.12 16.80
N GLY A 57 -7.15 8.18 16.47
CA GLY A 57 -8.08 9.14 17.05
C GLY A 57 -8.55 8.66 18.42
N THR A 58 -8.45 9.54 19.41
CA THR A 58 -8.78 9.25 20.82
C THR A 58 -9.81 10.23 21.39
N SER A 59 -10.19 10.03 22.64
CA SER A 59 -11.02 11.02 23.36
C SER A 59 -10.29 12.32 23.72
N LEU A 60 -8.97 12.43 23.49
CA LEU A 60 -8.13 13.57 23.79
C LEU A 60 -7.22 13.97 22.61
N GLY A 61 -7.69 13.93 21.36
CA GLY A 61 -6.91 14.27 20.19
C GLY A 61 -6.35 13.05 19.47
N ASP A 62 -5.34 13.25 18.63
CA ASP A 62 -4.74 12.26 17.77
C ASP A 62 -3.33 11.91 18.20
N PHE A 63 -2.94 10.65 17.94
CA PHE A 63 -1.59 10.13 18.13
C PHE A 63 -1.10 9.49 16.84
N ARG A 64 0.20 9.55 16.62
CA ARG A 64 0.92 8.89 15.52
C ARG A 64 1.87 7.83 16.09
N TYR A 65 1.86 6.64 15.49
CA TYR A 65 2.82 5.57 15.76
C TYR A 65 3.77 5.41 14.59
N ASN A 66 5.02 5.08 14.88
CA ASN A 66 6.05 4.87 13.92
C ASN A 66 6.89 3.64 14.33
N ASP A 67 7.06 2.68 13.43
CA ASP A 67 7.81 1.44 13.71
C ASP A 67 9.30 1.70 14.03
N ASN A 68 9.90 2.79 13.52
CA ASN A 68 11.30 3.13 13.82
C ASN A 68 11.48 3.54 15.30
N THR A 69 10.50 4.23 15.86
CA THR A 69 10.51 4.61 17.29
C THR A 69 9.85 3.54 18.16
N ASN A 70 9.05 2.67 17.54
CA ASN A 70 8.24 1.64 18.20
C ASN A 70 7.36 2.21 19.32
N ASP A 71 6.87 3.44 19.16
CA ASP A 71 6.04 4.13 20.14
C ASP A 71 5.12 5.17 19.49
N TRP A 72 4.27 5.76 20.29
CA TRP A 72 3.29 6.77 19.94
C TRP A 72 3.74 8.17 20.35
N GLU A 73 3.46 9.12 19.50
CA GLU A 73 3.65 10.56 19.76
C GLU A 73 2.33 11.32 19.55
N ALA A 74 2.14 12.42 20.24
CA ALA A 74 0.98 13.28 20.02
C ALA A 74 1.04 13.90 18.61
N PHE A 75 -0.08 13.87 17.90
CA PHE A 75 -0.22 14.42 16.54
C PHE A 75 -1.41 15.39 16.49
N ASP A 76 -1.47 16.28 17.45
CA ASP A 76 -2.61 17.18 17.69
C ASP A 76 -2.25 18.66 17.55
N ILE A 77 -1.18 19.02 16.82
CA ILE A 77 -0.76 20.42 16.61
C ILE A 77 -1.91 21.21 16.00
N ASN A 78 -2.37 22.23 16.73
CA ASN A 78 -3.52 23.06 16.40
C ASN A 78 -4.89 22.34 16.41
N LEU A 79 -4.94 21.05 16.68
CA LEU A 79 -6.22 20.35 16.90
C LEU A 79 -6.76 20.77 18.27
N PRO A 80 -8.04 21.19 18.39
CA PRO A 80 -8.60 21.48 19.70
C PRO A 80 -8.65 20.20 20.54
N ASN A 81 -8.43 20.34 21.84
CA ASN A 81 -8.59 19.23 22.79
C ASN A 81 -10.03 18.71 22.77
N SER A 82 -10.29 17.75 21.90
CA SER A 82 -11.62 17.21 21.59
C SER A 82 -11.51 15.75 21.21
N SER A 83 -12.58 15.01 21.42
CA SER A 83 -12.64 13.62 20.99
C SER A 83 -12.65 13.54 19.46
N VAL A 84 -11.69 12.81 18.90
CA VAL A 84 -11.62 12.47 17.49
C VAL A 84 -12.41 11.18 17.26
N THR A 85 -13.40 11.26 16.39
CA THR A 85 -14.36 10.19 16.15
C THR A 85 -14.09 9.42 14.86
N ASP A 86 -13.46 10.08 13.89
CA ASP A 86 -13.02 9.45 12.64
C ASP A 86 -11.79 10.15 12.06
N LEU A 87 -11.03 9.42 11.26
CA LEU A 87 -9.83 9.86 10.54
C LEU A 87 -9.93 9.46 9.09
N SER A 88 -9.55 10.34 8.19
CA SER A 88 -9.45 10.06 6.77
C SER A 88 -8.10 10.52 6.23
N ILE A 89 -7.35 9.61 5.63
CA ILE A 89 -6.08 9.88 4.97
C ILE A 89 -6.35 10.05 3.48
N ASN A 90 -5.92 11.19 2.93
CA ASN A 90 -5.94 11.45 1.50
C ASN A 90 -4.49 11.45 0.99
N THR A 91 -4.17 10.40 0.24
CA THR A 91 -2.83 10.16 -0.29
C THR A 91 -2.47 11.11 -1.43
N LEU A 92 -3.46 11.49 -2.26
CA LEU A 92 -3.23 12.37 -3.40
C LEU A 92 -2.86 13.79 -2.97
N ASP A 93 -3.48 14.27 -1.90
CA ASP A 93 -3.25 15.61 -1.36
C ASP A 93 -2.25 15.62 -0.19
N ASN A 94 -1.68 14.46 0.15
CA ASN A 94 -0.75 14.27 1.27
C ASN A 94 -1.26 14.86 2.60
N ASN A 95 -2.51 14.57 2.96
CA ASN A 95 -3.10 15.07 4.19
C ASN A 95 -3.97 14.06 4.93
N ILE A 96 -4.21 14.38 6.21
CA ILE A 96 -5.13 13.66 7.08
C ILE A 96 -6.20 14.63 7.58
N THR A 97 -7.43 14.15 7.62
CA THR A 97 -8.58 14.90 8.17
C THR A 97 -9.12 14.17 9.39
N ALA A 98 -9.22 14.87 10.50
CA ALA A 98 -9.81 14.40 11.74
C ALA A 98 -11.23 14.97 11.90
N ALA A 99 -12.22 14.10 12.10
CA ALA A 99 -13.56 14.49 12.49
C ALA A 99 -13.65 14.50 14.03
N THR A 100 -14.04 15.64 14.60
CA THR A 100 -14.08 15.83 16.06
C THR A 100 -15.52 15.93 16.58
N TYR A 101 -15.70 15.50 17.81
CA TYR A 101 -17.00 15.68 18.48
C TYR A 101 -17.19 17.15 18.90
N GLY A 102 -18.12 17.84 18.22
CA GLY A 102 -18.52 19.21 18.56
C GLY A 102 -17.57 20.32 18.14
N ARG A 103 -16.47 20.02 17.41
CA ARG A 103 -15.48 21.02 16.94
C ARG A 103 -15.23 20.98 15.44
N GLY A 104 -16.08 20.27 14.68
CA GLY A 104 -15.98 20.16 13.23
C GLY A 104 -14.87 19.23 12.75
N ALA A 105 -14.41 19.43 11.51
CA ALA A 105 -13.35 18.68 10.89
C ALA A 105 -12.07 19.51 10.79
N TRP A 106 -10.93 18.88 11.03
CA TRP A 106 -9.61 19.50 11.04
C TRP A 106 -8.71 18.76 10.07
N ARG A 107 -7.88 19.49 9.34
CA ARG A 107 -6.98 18.94 8.33
C ARG A 107 -5.53 19.31 8.65
N SER A 108 -4.63 18.36 8.51
CA SER A 108 -3.20 18.55 8.64
C SER A 108 -2.48 17.89 7.47
N GLU A 109 -1.30 18.38 7.12
CA GLU A 109 -0.39 17.67 6.24
C GLU A 109 0.15 16.42 6.93
N LEU A 110 0.39 15.36 6.14
CA LEU A 110 1.07 14.17 6.61
C LEU A 110 2.57 14.47 6.71
N PRO A 111 3.22 14.20 7.85
CA PRO A 111 4.64 14.54 8.06
C PRO A 111 5.59 13.68 7.22
N ILE A 112 5.10 12.57 6.68
CA ILE A 112 5.89 11.65 5.85
C ILE A 112 5.16 11.49 4.52
N SER A 113 5.88 11.71 3.42
CA SER A 113 5.37 11.41 2.09
C SER A 113 5.08 9.91 1.98
N GLN A 114 3.96 9.58 1.38
CA GLN A 114 3.52 8.20 1.25
C GLN A 114 4.20 7.45 0.13
N LEU A 115 4.68 8.17 -0.87
CA LEU A 115 5.31 7.54 -2.01
C LEU A 115 6.73 7.13 -1.62
N ALA A 116 7.03 5.85 -1.76
CA ALA A 116 8.40 5.36 -1.79
C ALA A 116 9.21 6.08 -2.87
N SER A 117 10.53 6.11 -2.79
CA SER A 117 11.34 6.69 -3.84
C SER A 117 11.13 5.95 -5.16
N ASN A 118 11.20 4.63 -5.11
CA ASN A 118 10.97 3.73 -6.24
C ASN A 118 9.96 2.66 -5.83
N ASP A 119 8.92 2.49 -6.63
CA ASP A 119 7.90 1.47 -6.40
C ASP A 119 7.15 1.20 -7.70
N ILE A 120 7.32 0.00 -8.25
CA ILE A 120 6.62 -0.46 -9.44
C ILE A 120 5.58 -1.52 -9.07
N GLN A 121 4.38 -1.36 -9.52
CA GLN A 121 3.31 -2.33 -9.34
C GLN A 121 2.88 -2.94 -10.66
N LEU A 122 2.87 -4.27 -10.74
CA LEU A 122 2.16 -4.99 -11.80
C LEU A 122 0.65 -5.00 -11.45
N VAL A 123 -0.10 -4.15 -12.14
CA VAL A 123 -1.54 -3.96 -11.88
C VAL A 123 -2.37 -5.10 -12.45
N ALA A 124 -2.07 -5.50 -13.70
CA ALA A 124 -2.82 -6.53 -14.41
C ALA A 124 -2.06 -7.08 -15.61
N ILE A 125 -2.45 -8.27 -16.04
CA ILE A 125 -2.24 -8.76 -17.40
C ILE A 125 -3.47 -8.35 -18.20
N GLU A 126 -3.33 -7.35 -19.07
CA GLU A 126 -4.43 -6.78 -19.86
C GLU A 126 -4.81 -7.69 -21.03
N SER A 127 -3.83 -8.38 -21.61
CA SER A 127 -4.03 -9.34 -22.69
C SER A 127 -3.05 -10.51 -22.53
N PRO A 128 -3.51 -11.76 -22.78
CA PRO A 128 -4.89 -12.17 -22.95
C PRO A 128 -5.70 -12.09 -21.64
N THR A 129 -6.96 -11.70 -21.72
CA THR A 129 -7.88 -11.78 -20.57
C THR A 129 -8.28 -13.24 -20.31
N SER A 130 -8.71 -13.55 -19.08
CA SER A 130 -9.14 -14.91 -18.67
C SER A 130 -10.30 -15.48 -19.51
N THR A 131 -11.00 -14.62 -20.27
CA THR A 131 -12.13 -15.01 -21.15
C THR A 131 -11.75 -15.07 -22.61
N GLN A 132 -10.55 -14.68 -23.00
CA GLN A 132 -10.10 -14.76 -24.38
C GLN A 132 -9.73 -16.20 -24.75
N ILE A 133 -10.27 -16.66 -25.88
CA ILE A 133 -9.88 -17.93 -26.49
C ILE A 133 -8.82 -17.61 -27.54
N ASN A 134 -7.56 -17.82 -27.19
CA ASN A 134 -6.43 -17.61 -28.08
C ASN A 134 -5.73 -18.94 -28.34
N CYS A 135 -5.27 -19.13 -29.57
CA CYS A 135 -4.36 -20.22 -29.92
C CYS A 135 -3.43 -19.74 -31.03
N GLY A 136 -2.22 -20.28 -31.06
CA GLY A 136 -1.17 -19.83 -31.97
C GLY A 136 -0.35 -18.69 -31.39
N SER A 137 -0.09 -17.66 -32.17
CA SER A 137 0.76 -16.53 -31.77
C SER A 137 -0.06 -15.51 -30.98
N ILE A 138 0.35 -15.22 -29.76
CA ILE A 138 -0.23 -14.19 -28.91
C ILE A 138 0.83 -13.19 -28.44
N SER A 139 0.46 -11.92 -28.31
CA SER A 139 1.30 -10.85 -27.75
C SER A 139 0.68 -10.39 -26.43
N PRO A 140 1.17 -10.90 -25.29
CA PRO A 140 0.63 -10.46 -24.01
C PRO A 140 0.96 -9.00 -23.72
N GLN A 141 0.09 -8.33 -22.97
CA GLN A 141 0.29 -6.96 -22.52
C GLN A 141 0.10 -6.86 -21.02
N LEU A 142 1.04 -6.22 -20.36
CA LEU A 142 0.99 -5.90 -18.95
C LEU A 142 0.54 -4.45 -18.76
N LYS A 143 -0.16 -4.20 -17.67
CA LYS A 143 -0.40 -2.86 -17.14
C LYS A 143 0.37 -2.70 -15.85
N VAL A 144 1.27 -1.72 -15.83
CA VAL A 144 2.06 -1.38 -14.65
C VAL A 144 1.74 0.02 -14.16
N LYS A 145 2.02 0.31 -12.91
CA LYS A 145 1.88 1.62 -12.30
C LYS A 145 3.15 1.98 -11.54
N ASN A 146 3.63 3.19 -11.71
CA ASN A 146 4.64 3.77 -10.85
C ASN A 146 3.99 4.36 -9.59
N ASN A 147 4.10 3.67 -8.47
CA ASN A 147 3.61 4.17 -7.18
C ASN A 147 4.70 4.94 -6.42
N GLY A 148 5.91 5.06 -6.98
CA GLY A 148 7.03 5.79 -6.42
C GLY A 148 7.02 7.28 -6.75
N GLN A 149 7.93 8.03 -6.12
CA GLN A 149 8.15 9.46 -6.40
C GLN A 149 9.02 9.68 -7.64
N ASN A 150 9.99 8.79 -7.86
CA ASN A 150 10.94 8.92 -8.95
C ASN A 150 10.33 8.39 -10.26
N THR A 151 10.71 9.03 -11.36
CA THR A 151 10.41 8.54 -12.70
C THR A 151 11.10 7.20 -12.95
N ILE A 152 10.36 6.20 -13.41
CA ILE A 152 10.89 4.87 -13.78
C ILE A 152 11.23 4.90 -15.27
N ASN A 153 12.49 4.54 -15.59
CA ASN A 153 12.98 4.51 -16.98
C ASN A 153 13.27 3.09 -17.48
N SER A 154 13.31 2.10 -16.60
CA SER A 154 13.58 0.72 -16.96
C SER A 154 12.90 -0.22 -15.98
N ILE A 155 12.35 -1.33 -16.49
CA ILE A 155 11.69 -2.37 -15.72
C ILE A 155 12.20 -3.71 -16.22
N ASP A 156 12.69 -4.56 -15.32
CA ASP A 156 12.97 -5.95 -15.61
C ASP A 156 11.70 -6.79 -15.46
N ILE A 157 11.37 -7.54 -16.48
CA ILE A 157 10.15 -8.33 -16.56
C ILE A 157 10.53 -9.80 -16.79
N ILE A 158 10.01 -10.68 -15.94
CA ILE A 158 10.14 -12.14 -16.09
C ILE A 158 8.75 -12.72 -16.21
N TYR A 159 8.54 -13.58 -17.20
CA TYR A 159 7.26 -14.25 -17.36
C TYR A 159 7.42 -15.69 -17.83
N THR A 160 6.41 -16.52 -17.53
CA THR A 160 6.35 -17.94 -17.90
C THR A 160 4.96 -18.32 -18.39
N VAL A 161 4.88 -19.34 -19.22
CA VAL A 161 3.63 -20.00 -19.62
C VAL A 161 3.68 -21.43 -19.11
N ASP A 162 2.63 -21.85 -18.37
CA ASP A 162 2.47 -23.22 -17.84
C ASP A 162 3.67 -23.74 -17.05
N GLU A 163 4.28 -22.89 -16.23
CA GLU A 163 5.51 -23.22 -15.48
C GLU A 163 6.69 -23.68 -16.37
N GLY A 164 6.66 -23.27 -17.64
CA GLY A 164 7.73 -23.56 -18.60
C GLY A 164 8.99 -22.72 -18.38
N GLU A 165 9.80 -22.59 -19.43
CA GLU A 165 11.01 -21.77 -19.40
C GLU A 165 10.69 -20.30 -19.09
N GLN A 166 11.50 -19.68 -18.21
CA GLN A 166 11.39 -18.27 -17.90
C GLN A 166 11.91 -17.42 -19.06
N ILE A 167 11.09 -16.49 -19.49
CA ILE A 167 11.44 -15.48 -20.50
C ILE A 167 11.69 -14.17 -19.79
N SER A 168 12.87 -13.59 -20.00
CA SER A 168 13.26 -12.31 -19.42
C SER A 168 13.31 -11.23 -20.50
N MET A 169 12.83 -10.04 -20.17
CA MET A 169 12.99 -8.84 -21.00
C MET A 169 13.15 -7.62 -20.12
N THR A 170 13.83 -6.60 -20.63
CA THR A 170 13.90 -5.28 -20.01
C THR A 170 13.11 -4.28 -20.87
N TRP A 171 12.11 -3.66 -20.26
CA TRP A 171 11.41 -2.53 -20.87
C TRP A 171 12.19 -1.24 -20.59
N SER A 172 12.18 -0.33 -21.55
CA SER A 172 12.77 1.00 -21.42
C SER A 172 11.81 2.06 -21.93
N GLY A 173 11.60 3.11 -21.14
CA GLY A 173 10.67 4.19 -21.44
C GLY A 173 10.68 5.25 -20.35
N THR A 174 9.54 5.87 -20.09
CA THR A 174 9.39 6.88 -19.03
C THR A 174 8.02 6.73 -18.40
N ILE A 175 7.98 6.39 -17.11
CA ILE A 175 6.74 6.33 -16.32
C ILE A 175 6.88 7.33 -15.18
N GLU A 176 6.17 8.43 -15.29
CA GLU A 176 6.14 9.45 -14.23
C GLU A 176 5.48 8.92 -12.96
N SER A 177 5.72 9.59 -11.84
CA SER A 177 5.06 9.27 -10.55
C SER A 177 3.54 9.18 -10.72
N GLU A 178 2.93 8.15 -10.14
CA GLU A 178 1.49 7.84 -10.19
C GLU A 178 0.94 7.50 -11.60
N ALA A 179 1.77 7.48 -12.64
CA ALA A 179 1.36 7.14 -14.00
C ALA A 179 1.27 5.63 -14.23
N PHE A 180 0.46 5.27 -15.22
CA PHE A 180 0.34 3.91 -15.73
C PHE A 180 1.08 3.78 -17.06
N GLU A 181 1.56 2.56 -17.34
CA GLU A 181 2.13 2.20 -18.63
C GLU A 181 1.62 0.83 -19.07
N PHE A 182 1.47 0.66 -20.40
CA PHE A 182 1.10 -0.61 -21.01
C PHE A 182 2.32 -1.17 -21.75
N ILE A 183 2.76 -2.35 -21.34
CA ILE A 183 3.99 -2.97 -21.85
C ILE A 183 3.62 -4.22 -22.63
N ASP A 184 3.93 -4.22 -23.92
CA ASP A 184 3.79 -5.40 -24.76
C ASP A 184 4.94 -6.37 -24.51
N LEU A 185 4.62 -7.62 -24.18
CA LEU A 185 5.62 -8.69 -24.05
C LEU A 185 5.96 -9.27 -25.43
N ASN A 186 7.08 -9.99 -25.48
CA ASN A 186 7.43 -10.74 -26.69
C ASN A 186 6.33 -11.74 -27.03
N THR A 187 6.09 -11.87 -28.33
CA THR A 187 5.11 -12.82 -28.85
C THR A 187 5.45 -14.25 -28.45
N ILE A 188 4.48 -14.96 -27.92
CA ILE A 188 4.58 -16.38 -27.53
C ILE A 188 3.62 -17.24 -28.35
N ASN A 189 3.98 -18.50 -28.58
CA ASN A 189 3.14 -19.47 -29.25
C ASN A 189 2.54 -20.43 -28.23
N VAL A 190 1.23 -20.50 -28.20
CA VAL A 190 0.48 -21.40 -27.32
C VAL A 190 -0.31 -22.44 -28.14
N SER A 191 -0.34 -23.65 -27.64
CA SER A 191 -1.14 -24.72 -28.24
C SER A 191 -2.64 -24.50 -27.99
N ARG A 192 -3.47 -25.40 -28.48
CA ARG A 192 -4.88 -25.37 -28.14
C ARG A 192 -5.09 -25.95 -26.74
N GLY A 193 -5.72 -25.19 -25.86
CA GLY A 193 -5.99 -25.62 -24.47
C GLY A 193 -6.10 -24.45 -23.52
N ALA A 194 -6.21 -24.76 -22.24
CA ALA A 194 -6.08 -23.76 -21.16
C ALA A 194 -4.57 -23.59 -20.85
N HIS A 195 -4.14 -22.36 -20.70
CA HIS A 195 -2.78 -21.98 -20.39
C HIS A 195 -2.76 -20.95 -19.25
N THR A 196 -1.70 -20.94 -18.46
CA THR A 196 -1.48 -19.97 -17.39
C THR A 196 -0.28 -19.11 -17.73
N LEU A 197 -0.48 -17.80 -17.79
CA LEU A 197 0.60 -16.81 -17.91
C LEU A 197 0.88 -16.22 -16.54
N LEU A 198 2.11 -16.35 -16.07
CA LEU A 198 2.62 -15.67 -14.86
C LEU A 198 3.63 -14.63 -15.29
N ALA A 199 3.57 -13.45 -14.68
CA ALA A 199 4.52 -12.37 -14.93
C ALA A 199 4.89 -11.68 -13.61
N THR A 200 6.13 -11.21 -13.53
CA THR A 200 6.65 -10.38 -12.45
C THR A 200 7.41 -9.21 -13.02
N THR A 201 7.37 -8.09 -12.33
CA THR A 201 8.13 -6.87 -12.65
C THR A 201 9.04 -6.52 -11.50
N SER A 202 10.20 -5.96 -11.79
CA SER A 202 11.14 -5.47 -10.78
C SER A 202 11.91 -4.26 -11.30
N ILE A 203 12.31 -3.39 -10.37
CA ILE A 203 13.21 -2.25 -10.59
C ILE A 203 14.26 -2.23 -9.49
N PRO A 204 15.42 -1.57 -9.69
CA PRO A 204 16.38 -1.35 -8.62
C PRO A 204 15.77 -0.59 -7.45
N ASP A 205 16.08 -1.01 -6.22
CA ASP A 205 15.62 -0.37 -4.98
C ASP A 205 14.09 -0.24 -4.87
N ASP A 206 13.37 -1.21 -5.42
CA ASP A 206 11.92 -1.32 -5.30
C ASP A 206 11.53 -1.50 -3.83
N PHE A 207 10.73 -0.56 -3.32
CA PHE A 207 10.36 -0.56 -1.90
C PHE A 207 9.42 -1.73 -1.55
N PHE A 208 8.51 -2.07 -2.48
CA PHE A 208 7.56 -3.18 -2.32
C PHE A 208 7.79 -4.26 -3.39
N SER A 209 8.92 -4.94 -3.34
CA SER A 209 9.33 -5.95 -4.33
C SER A 209 8.37 -7.14 -4.51
N SER A 210 7.27 -7.18 -3.77
CA SER A 210 6.24 -8.23 -3.82
C SER A 210 4.87 -7.78 -4.35
N ASN A 211 4.75 -6.56 -4.84
CA ASN A 211 3.49 -5.98 -5.34
C ASN A 211 3.29 -6.08 -6.87
#